data_2181288e992e5d11c3def8eb01f761b8
#
_entry.id   2181288e992e5d11c3def8eb01f761b8
#
_cell.length_a   1.000
_cell.length_b   1.000
_cell.length_c   1.000
_cell.angle_alpha   90.00
_cell.angle_beta   90.00
_cell.angle_gamma   90.00
#
_symmetry.space_group_name_H-M   'P 1'
#
loop_
_entity.id
_entity.type
_entity.pdbx_description
1 polymer ?
#
loop_
_entity_poly.entity_id
_entity_poly.type
_entity_poly.pdbx_seq_one_letter_code
_entity_poly.pdbx_strand_id
1 'polypeptide(L)'
;FMSYHLACNLSNQIAAIASVTGSMTPETFANCNPTHATPILQIHGLLDYTVPYNGLSYMESIPKVMEYWSEYNSCSSEPDETTIENISEGYAINIQEYKNCLNNVNVKLYLHSSMGHTWPRISNYGISASTEVWNFVSQYNLYGKIN
;
A
#
# COMPACT_ATOMS: atom_id res chain seq x y z
N PHE A 1 -3.36 -1.12 -9.85
CA PHE A 1 -2.54 -1.79 -10.88
C PHE A 1 -1.50 -0.83 -11.46
N MET A 2 -1.93 0.30 -12.07
CA MET A 2 -1.03 1.23 -12.76
C MET A 2 0.07 1.78 -11.84
N SER A 3 -0.25 2.17 -10.60
CA SER A 3 0.75 2.69 -9.65
C SER A 3 1.92 1.70 -9.45
N TYR A 4 1.63 0.43 -9.23
CA TYR A 4 2.65 -0.61 -9.11
C TYR A 4 3.42 -0.83 -10.40
N HIS A 5 2.72 -0.86 -11.55
CA HIS A 5 3.38 -0.99 -12.84
C HIS A 5 4.38 0.14 -13.10
N LEU A 6 4.02 1.38 -12.75
CA LEU A 6 4.92 2.53 -12.86
C LEU A 6 6.11 2.43 -11.91
N ALA A 7 5.89 2.03 -10.65
CA ALA A 7 6.99 1.81 -9.69
C ALA A 7 7.97 0.76 -10.18
N CYS A 8 7.50 -0.34 -10.78
CA CYS A 8 8.35 -1.40 -11.29
C CYS A 8 9.14 -1.02 -12.56
N ASN A 9 8.54 -0.23 -13.47
CA ASN A 9 9.09 0.00 -14.81
C ASN A 9 9.63 1.42 -15.04
N LEU A 10 9.22 2.40 -14.24
CA LEU A 10 9.64 3.80 -14.34
C LEU A 10 10.17 4.34 -13.00
N SER A 11 10.81 3.47 -12.22
CA SER A 11 11.32 3.80 -10.89
C SER A 11 12.26 5.01 -10.86
N ASN A 12 13.01 5.26 -11.93
CA ASN A 12 13.87 6.44 -12.06
C ASN A 12 13.09 7.77 -12.17
N GLN A 13 11.75 7.72 -12.26
CA GLN A 13 10.87 8.90 -12.34
C GLN A 13 9.83 8.91 -11.22
N ILE A 14 9.66 7.80 -10.51
CA ILE A 14 8.62 7.60 -9.50
C ILE A 14 9.26 7.54 -8.10
N ALA A 15 9.06 8.57 -7.29
CA ALA A 15 9.63 8.67 -5.95
C ALA A 15 8.87 7.84 -4.91
N ALA A 16 7.56 7.72 -5.03
CA ALA A 16 6.68 6.98 -4.14
C ALA A 16 5.38 6.63 -4.86
N ILE A 17 4.70 5.61 -4.43
CA ILE A 17 3.36 5.30 -4.94
C ILE A 17 2.34 5.11 -3.81
N ALA A 18 1.08 5.35 -4.18
CA ALA A 18 -0.08 4.94 -3.39
C ALA A 18 -1.06 4.17 -4.29
N SER A 19 -1.61 3.11 -3.75
CA SER A 19 -2.64 2.29 -4.42
C SER A 19 -3.85 2.19 -3.50
N VAL A 20 -5.01 2.61 -4.01
CA VAL A 20 -6.29 2.46 -3.32
C VAL A 20 -7.10 1.41 -4.06
N THR A 21 -7.47 0.33 -3.37
CA THR A 21 -8.22 -0.81 -3.93
C THR A 21 -7.59 -1.46 -5.17
N GLY A 22 -6.29 -1.28 -5.38
CA GLY A 22 -5.55 -1.90 -6.49
C GLY A 22 -4.65 -3.03 -6.01
N SER A 23 -4.08 -3.78 -6.95
CA SER A 23 -3.09 -4.84 -6.72
C SER A 23 -2.05 -4.85 -7.85
N MET A 24 -1.21 -5.88 -7.89
CA MET A 24 -0.31 -6.18 -9.01
C MET A 24 -0.87 -7.30 -9.87
N THR A 25 -0.64 -7.24 -11.19
CA THR A 25 -0.84 -8.41 -12.03
C THR A 25 0.33 -9.38 -11.84
N PRO A 26 0.14 -10.71 -12.06
CA PRO A 26 1.25 -11.68 -12.01
C PRO A 26 2.41 -11.30 -12.91
N GLU A 27 2.14 -10.74 -14.09
CA GLU A 27 3.16 -10.25 -15.02
C GLU A 27 3.98 -9.09 -14.43
N THR A 28 3.30 -8.07 -13.87
CA THR A 28 3.98 -6.94 -13.22
C THR A 28 4.78 -7.42 -12.02
N PHE A 29 4.24 -8.34 -11.23
CA PHE A 29 4.91 -8.91 -10.07
C PHE A 29 6.18 -9.68 -10.45
N ALA A 30 6.10 -10.57 -11.44
CA ALA A 30 7.22 -11.40 -11.88
C ALA A 30 8.37 -10.60 -12.52
N ASN A 31 8.06 -9.47 -13.15
CA ASN A 31 9.04 -8.64 -13.87
C ASN A 31 9.40 -7.34 -13.12
N CYS A 32 8.92 -7.18 -11.89
CA CYS A 32 9.18 -5.96 -11.11
C CYS A 32 10.64 -5.89 -10.69
N ASN A 33 11.34 -4.84 -11.11
CA ASN A 33 12.74 -4.63 -10.78
C ASN A 33 13.06 -3.12 -10.70
N PRO A 34 12.57 -2.42 -9.67
CA PRO A 34 12.86 -0.99 -9.51
C PRO A 34 14.37 -0.74 -9.30
N THR A 35 14.80 0.49 -9.44
CA THR A 35 16.22 0.87 -9.30
C THR A 35 16.57 1.41 -7.91
N HIS A 36 15.57 1.60 -7.04
CA HIS A 36 15.75 2.10 -5.67
C HIS A 36 14.65 1.58 -4.75
N ALA A 37 14.87 1.63 -3.44
CA ALA A 37 13.84 1.36 -2.45
C ALA A 37 12.68 2.35 -2.65
N THR A 38 11.47 1.82 -2.90
CA THR A 38 10.31 2.61 -3.29
C THR A 38 9.27 2.62 -2.16
N PRO A 39 8.90 3.80 -1.65
CA PRO A 39 7.84 3.93 -0.64
C PRO A 39 6.50 3.48 -1.21
N ILE A 40 5.78 2.63 -0.46
CA ILE A 40 4.51 2.04 -0.87
C ILE A 40 3.43 2.32 0.16
N LEU A 41 2.33 2.92 -0.28
CA LEU A 41 1.08 2.98 0.48
C LEU A 41 0.01 2.15 -0.23
N GLN A 42 -0.60 1.21 0.49
CA GLN A 42 -1.79 0.48 0.06
C GLN A 42 -2.95 0.81 0.99
N ILE A 43 -4.11 1.15 0.43
CA ILE A 43 -5.38 1.27 1.16
C ILE A 43 -6.33 0.24 0.55
N HIS A 44 -6.83 -0.70 1.36
CA HIS A 44 -7.65 -1.81 0.86
C HIS A 44 -8.78 -2.17 1.80
N GLY A 45 -9.85 -2.74 1.24
CA GLY A 45 -10.99 -3.21 1.99
C GLY A 45 -11.12 -4.73 1.96
N LEU A 46 -11.46 -5.34 3.09
CA LEU A 46 -11.71 -6.79 3.16
C LEU A 46 -12.95 -7.23 2.37
N LEU A 47 -13.90 -6.32 2.12
CA LEU A 47 -15.10 -6.58 1.34
C LEU A 47 -14.98 -6.11 -0.13
N ASP A 48 -13.76 -5.94 -0.62
CA ASP A 48 -13.52 -5.65 -2.04
C ASP A 48 -13.67 -6.92 -2.88
N TYR A 49 -14.82 -7.05 -3.53
CA TYR A 49 -15.11 -8.18 -4.43
C TYR A 49 -14.67 -7.93 -5.87
N THR A 50 -14.23 -6.72 -6.22
CA THR A 50 -13.69 -6.37 -7.53
C THR A 50 -12.20 -6.69 -7.62
N VAL A 51 -11.45 -6.30 -6.58
CA VAL A 51 -10.05 -6.64 -6.38
C VAL A 51 -9.93 -7.30 -5.01
N PRO A 52 -10.22 -8.61 -4.89
CA PRO A 52 -10.24 -9.29 -3.59
C PRO A 52 -8.89 -9.23 -2.88
N TYR A 53 -8.94 -9.01 -1.55
CA TYR A 53 -7.77 -8.97 -0.69
C TYR A 53 -6.86 -10.21 -0.84
N ASN A 54 -7.47 -11.38 -1.02
CA ASN A 54 -6.75 -12.66 -1.21
C ASN A 54 -6.30 -12.91 -2.65
N GLY A 55 -6.52 -11.94 -3.57
CA GLY A 55 -6.14 -12.06 -4.97
C GLY A 55 -7.03 -13.01 -5.78
N LEU A 56 -6.70 -13.17 -7.05
CA LEU A 56 -7.29 -14.09 -8.02
C LEU A 56 -6.18 -14.56 -8.97
N SER A 57 -6.51 -15.48 -9.91
CA SER A 57 -5.52 -15.99 -10.87
C SER A 57 -4.84 -14.93 -11.75
N TYR A 58 -5.45 -13.76 -11.90
CA TYR A 58 -4.95 -12.64 -12.72
C TYR A 58 -4.55 -11.40 -11.90
N MET A 59 -4.54 -11.51 -10.57
CA MET A 59 -4.06 -10.48 -9.67
C MET A 59 -3.50 -11.08 -8.38
N GLU A 60 -2.39 -10.55 -7.92
CA GLU A 60 -1.75 -10.99 -6.69
C GLU A 60 -2.56 -10.58 -5.46
N SER A 61 -2.46 -11.37 -4.37
CA SER A 61 -3.06 -11.01 -3.10
C SER A 61 -2.37 -9.78 -2.49
N ILE A 62 -3.11 -8.97 -1.74
CA ILE A 62 -2.53 -7.80 -1.08
C ILE A 62 -1.43 -8.19 -0.09
N PRO A 63 -1.57 -9.24 0.75
CA PRO A 63 -0.47 -9.70 1.59
C PRO A 63 0.83 -10.00 0.81
N LYS A 64 0.72 -10.71 -0.31
CA LYS A 64 1.88 -11.04 -1.15
C LYS A 64 2.53 -9.79 -1.77
N VAL A 65 1.73 -8.80 -2.16
CA VAL A 65 2.24 -7.52 -2.66
C VAL A 65 2.98 -6.76 -1.55
N MET A 66 2.43 -6.72 -0.33
CA MET A 66 3.07 -6.05 0.80
C MET A 66 4.37 -6.75 1.21
N GLU A 67 4.38 -8.07 1.27
CA GLU A 67 5.57 -8.90 1.53
C GLU A 67 6.66 -8.61 0.50
N TYR A 68 6.34 -8.65 -0.80
CA TYR A 68 7.30 -8.34 -1.87
C TYR A 68 7.96 -6.97 -1.65
N TRP A 69 7.18 -5.93 -1.41
CA TRP A 69 7.73 -4.58 -1.28
C TRP A 69 8.49 -4.37 0.02
N SER A 70 8.08 -5.02 1.12
CA SER A 70 8.83 -4.97 2.37
C SER A 70 10.20 -5.67 2.26
N GLU A 71 10.24 -6.82 1.61
CA GLU A 71 11.48 -7.54 1.32
C GLU A 71 12.37 -6.78 0.35
N TYR A 72 11.81 -6.30 -0.76
CA TYR A 72 12.55 -5.53 -1.76
C TYR A 72 13.21 -4.28 -1.16
N ASN A 73 12.48 -3.57 -0.32
CA ASN A 73 12.98 -2.38 0.36
C ASN A 73 13.86 -2.72 1.58
N SER A 74 14.12 -3.99 1.89
CA SER A 74 14.88 -4.46 3.05
C SER A 74 14.36 -3.88 4.37
N CYS A 75 13.05 -3.90 4.56
CA CYS A 75 12.39 -3.46 5.78
C CYS A 75 12.54 -4.50 6.92
N SER A 76 12.09 -4.14 8.12
CA SER A 76 11.87 -5.13 9.20
C SER A 76 10.92 -6.23 8.72
N SER A 77 11.17 -7.47 9.14
CA SER A 77 10.38 -8.65 8.71
C SER A 77 8.91 -8.58 9.13
N GLU A 78 8.63 -7.96 10.26
CA GLU A 78 7.28 -7.78 10.78
C GLU A 78 6.89 -6.30 10.77
N PRO A 79 5.64 -5.97 10.43
CA PRO A 79 5.16 -4.61 10.52
C PRO A 79 4.85 -4.20 11.97
N ASP A 80 4.96 -2.93 12.27
CA ASP A 80 4.28 -2.34 13.42
C ASP A 80 2.78 -2.28 13.10
N GLU A 81 1.95 -2.83 14.00
CA GLU A 81 0.51 -2.85 13.81
C GLU A 81 -0.22 -1.91 14.76
N THR A 82 -1.21 -1.21 14.23
CA THR A 82 -2.12 -0.36 15.00
C THR A 82 -3.54 -0.57 14.48
N THR A 83 -4.52 -0.68 15.37
CA THR A 83 -5.92 -0.80 14.99
C THR A 83 -6.71 0.41 15.47
N ILE A 84 -7.46 1.03 14.57
CA ILE A 84 -8.46 2.05 14.86
C ILE A 84 -9.83 1.37 14.80
N GLU A 85 -10.53 1.34 15.92
CA GLU A 85 -11.87 0.76 16.01
C GLU A 85 -12.95 1.86 16.04
N ASN A 86 -13.99 1.68 15.25
CA ASN A 86 -15.22 2.45 15.34
C ASN A 86 -16.38 1.51 15.64
N ILE A 87 -16.61 1.29 16.94
CA ILE A 87 -17.63 0.36 17.44
C ILE A 87 -19.04 0.82 17.04
N SER A 88 -19.29 2.13 17.01
CA SER A 88 -20.61 2.68 16.67
C SER A 88 -21.01 2.45 15.22
N GLU A 89 -20.06 2.39 14.31
CA GLU A 89 -20.28 2.13 12.88
C GLU A 89 -19.89 0.70 12.46
N GLY A 90 -19.36 -0.09 13.38
CA GLY A 90 -19.09 -1.52 13.19
C GLY A 90 -17.92 -1.82 12.25
N TYR A 91 -16.87 -0.98 12.24
CA TYR A 91 -15.67 -1.27 11.47
C TYR A 91 -14.37 -1.12 12.27
N ALA A 92 -13.31 -1.72 11.78
CA ALA A 92 -11.95 -1.54 12.24
C ALA A 92 -11.03 -1.26 11.04
N ILE A 93 -9.97 -0.49 11.28
CA ILE A 93 -8.90 -0.24 10.32
C ILE A 93 -7.61 -0.75 10.94
N ASN A 94 -7.08 -1.84 10.41
CA ASN A 94 -5.75 -2.33 10.77
C ASN A 94 -4.73 -1.60 9.91
N ILE A 95 -3.75 -0.97 10.56
CA ILE A 95 -2.65 -0.26 9.92
C ILE A 95 -1.39 -1.07 10.18
N GLN A 96 -0.77 -1.54 9.10
CA GLN A 96 0.51 -2.26 9.11
C GLN A 96 1.58 -1.37 8.49
N GLU A 97 2.67 -1.13 9.20
CA GLU A 97 3.75 -0.30 8.72
C GLU A 97 5.10 -1.01 8.88
N TYR A 98 5.68 -1.43 7.77
CA TYR A 98 7.04 -1.97 7.71
C TYR A 98 8.03 -0.80 7.70
N LYS A 99 8.90 -0.79 8.70
CA LYS A 99 9.88 0.27 8.97
C LYS A 99 11.32 -0.23 8.81
N ASN A 100 12.26 0.68 9.09
CA ASN A 100 13.70 0.40 8.98
C ASN A 100 14.14 -0.06 7.60
N CYS A 101 13.42 0.37 6.57
CA CYS A 101 13.75 0.05 5.18
C CYS A 101 14.96 0.88 4.70
N LEU A 102 15.57 0.45 3.60
CA LEU A 102 16.61 1.23 2.90
C LEU A 102 16.11 2.65 2.60
N ASN A 103 17.02 3.62 2.68
CA ASN A 103 16.73 5.04 2.42
C ASN A 103 15.60 5.64 3.28
N ASN A 104 15.33 5.04 4.44
CA ASN A 104 14.26 5.44 5.37
C ASN A 104 12.85 5.47 4.73
N VAL A 105 12.63 4.68 3.68
CA VAL A 105 11.28 4.52 3.12
C VAL A 105 10.41 3.65 4.02
N ASN A 106 9.11 3.65 3.79
CA ASN A 106 8.17 2.77 4.49
C ASN A 106 7.29 2.04 3.47
N VAL A 107 6.81 0.87 3.88
CA VAL A 107 5.74 0.13 3.20
C VAL A 107 4.57 0.07 4.15
N LYS A 108 3.40 0.60 3.76
CA LYS A 108 2.27 0.79 4.66
C LYS A 108 0.97 0.31 4.05
N LEU A 109 0.20 -0.43 4.84
CA LEU A 109 -1.13 -0.91 4.50
C LEU A 109 -2.16 -0.34 5.48
N TYR A 110 -3.25 0.21 4.95
CA TYR A 110 -4.52 0.43 5.67
C TYR A 110 -5.50 -0.63 5.22
N LEU A 111 -5.86 -1.54 6.11
CA LEU A 111 -6.81 -2.61 5.85
C LEU A 111 -8.12 -2.34 6.59
N HIS A 112 -9.15 -1.99 5.84
CA HIS A 112 -10.46 -1.63 6.39
C HIS A 112 -11.40 -2.84 6.38
N SER A 113 -11.97 -3.20 7.54
CA SER A 113 -12.76 -4.42 7.71
C SER A 113 -14.07 -4.45 6.92
N SER A 114 -14.69 -3.32 6.64
CA SER A 114 -16.00 -3.23 5.96
C SER A 114 -15.99 -2.48 4.63
N MET A 115 -14.81 -2.05 4.13
CA MET A 115 -14.72 -1.31 2.88
C MET A 115 -14.72 -2.26 1.67
N GLY A 116 -15.49 -1.89 0.63
CA GLY A 116 -15.47 -2.52 -0.68
C GLY A 116 -14.54 -1.80 -1.67
N HIS A 117 -14.80 -1.96 -2.97
CA HIS A 117 -14.03 -1.32 -4.05
C HIS A 117 -14.42 0.14 -4.20
N THR A 118 -13.83 1.01 -3.38
CA THR A 118 -14.18 2.43 -3.34
C THR A 118 -13.01 3.30 -2.89
N TRP A 119 -13.08 4.60 -3.18
CA TRP A 119 -12.18 5.61 -2.67
C TRP A 119 -12.67 6.09 -1.30
N PRO A 120 -12.03 5.73 -0.18
CA PRO A 120 -12.55 6.05 1.14
C PRO A 120 -12.52 7.55 1.43
N ARG A 121 -13.60 8.02 2.05
CA ARG A 121 -13.75 9.38 2.58
C ARG A 121 -14.02 9.30 4.08
N ILE A 122 -13.61 10.33 4.81
CA ILE A 122 -13.75 10.37 6.26
C ILE A 122 -15.19 10.17 6.73
N SER A 123 -16.17 10.69 5.96
CA SER A 123 -17.58 10.56 6.27
C SER A 123 -18.16 9.14 6.18
N ASN A 124 -17.48 8.24 5.46
CA ASN A 124 -18.00 6.89 5.18
C ASN A 124 -17.14 5.79 5.80
N TYR A 125 -15.84 6.05 5.95
CA TYR A 125 -14.87 5.02 6.32
C TYR A 125 -13.86 5.49 7.38
N GLY A 126 -14.06 6.65 8.01
CA GLY A 126 -13.21 7.18 9.07
C GLY A 126 -11.80 7.58 8.64
N ILE A 127 -11.43 7.34 7.38
CA ILE A 127 -10.18 7.81 6.75
C ILE A 127 -10.47 8.50 5.43
N SER A 128 -9.60 9.42 5.04
CA SER A 128 -9.61 10.07 3.72
C SER A 128 -8.44 9.57 2.91
N ALA A 129 -8.69 8.76 1.86
CA ALA A 129 -7.61 8.29 0.99
C ALA A 129 -6.80 9.45 0.42
N SER A 130 -7.43 10.55 0.01
CA SER A 130 -6.71 11.72 -0.53
C SER A 130 -5.73 12.31 0.48
N THR A 131 -6.13 12.40 1.76
CA THR A 131 -5.29 12.90 2.83
C THR A 131 -4.15 11.95 3.15
N GLU A 132 -4.45 10.65 3.31
CA GLU A 132 -3.43 9.64 3.62
C GLU A 132 -2.42 9.47 2.49
N VAL A 133 -2.89 9.49 1.23
CA VAL A 133 -2.01 9.44 0.05
C VAL A 133 -1.07 10.65 0.05
N TRP A 134 -1.60 11.86 0.21
CA TRP A 134 -0.76 13.06 0.20
C TRP A 134 0.24 13.07 1.37
N ASN A 135 -0.23 12.78 2.58
CA ASN A 135 0.60 12.73 3.77
C ASN A 135 1.73 11.70 3.64
N PHE A 136 1.50 10.61 2.92
CA PHE A 136 2.51 9.59 2.68
C PHE A 136 3.48 10.00 1.56
N VAL A 137 3.00 10.24 0.34
CA VAL A 137 3.88 10.45 -0.83
C VAL A 137 4.70 11.73 -0.75
N SER A 138 4.19 12.78 -0.09
CA SER A 138 4.90 14.06 0.06
C SER A 138 6.14 13.99 0.96
N GLN A 139 6.36 12.87 1.65
CA GLN A 139 7.53 12.67 2.49
C GLN A 139 8.77 12.19 1.72
N TYR A 140 8.65 11.89 0.43
CA TYR A 140 9.68 11.18 -0.32
C TYR A 140 10.09 11.87 -1.61
N ASN A 141 11.34 11.67 -1.98
CA ASN A 141 11.90 11.94 -3.29
C ASN A 141 12.57 10.67 -3.85
N LEU A 142 13.22 10.73 -5.00
CA LEU A 142 13.90 9.57 -5.61
C LEU A 142 15.05 9.00 -4.77
N TYR A 143 15.50 9.70 -3.74
CA TYR A 143 16.61 9.27 -2.86
C TYR A 143 16.12 8.73 -1.52
N GLY A 144 14.81 8.73 -1.28
CA GLY A 144 14.20 8.25 -0.05
C GLY A 144 13.43 9.35 0.71
N LYS A 145 13.36 9.22 2.03
CA LYS A 145 12.61 10.17 2.87
C LYS A 145 13.30 11.54 2.91
N ILE A 146 12.51 12.58 2.70
CA ILE A 146 12.95 13.98 2.83
C ILE A 146 13.06 14.32 4.32
N ASN A 147 14.20 14.87 4.73
CA ASN A 147 14.45 15.31 6.11
C ASN A 147 13.80 16.68 6.39
#